data_22f1099f6458aba63428da9fe8f88e32
#
_entry.id   22f1099f6458aba63428da9fe8f88e32
#
_cell.length_a   1.000
_cell.length_b   1.000
_cell.length_c   1.000
_cell.angle_alpha   90.00
_cell.angle_beta   90.00
_cell.angle_gamma   90.00
#
_symmetry.space_group_name_H-M   'P 1'
#
loop_
_entity.id
_entity.type
_entity.pdbx_description
1 polymer ?
#
loop_
_entity_poly.entity_id
_entity_poly.type
_entity_poly.pdbx_seq_one_letter_code
_entity_poly.pdbx_strand_id
1 'polypeptide(L)'
;MKRIAWTEPAKVDVRRLDKPTAMRILAALHRFADSGEGDIKALQGREELRLRIGDYRLFFVCPAADTIEVRRVFHPREAYR
;
A
#
# COMPACT_ATOMS: atom_id res chain seq x y z
N MET A 1 9.30 -8.14 11.83
CA MET A 1 8.36 -7.76 10.74
C MET A 1 7.11 -7.14 11.30
N LYS A 2 6.66 -6.03 10.71
CA LYS A 2 5.41 -5.40 11.12
C LYS A 2 4.21 -6.21 10.65
N ARG A 3 3.11 -6.11 11.39
CA ARG A 3 1.85 -6.71 10.97
C ARG A 3 1.24 -5.90 9.84
N ILE A 4 0.59 -6.60 8.91
CA ILE A 4 -0.12 -5.95 7.81
C ILE A 4 -1.60 -6.24 7.95
N ALA A 5 -2.38 -5.18 8.09
CA ALA A 5 -3.83 -5.25 8.13
C ALA A 5 -4.39 -4.61 6.86
N TRP A 6 -5.54 -5.12 6.39
CA TRP A 6 -6.17 -4.66 5.17
C TRP A 6 -7.59 -4.17 5.45
N THR A 7 -7.90 -2.97 4.98
CA THR A 7 -9.28 -2.50 5.00
C THR A 7 -10.06 -3.19 3.88
N GLU A 8 -11.38 -3.18 3.97
CA GLU A 8 -12.21 -3.77 2.92
C GLU A 8 -11.97 -3.12 1.54
N PRO A 9 -11.91 -1.78 1.42
CA PRO A 9 -11.58 -1.17 0.13
C PRO A 9 -10.24 -1.62 -0.43
N ALA A 10 -9.23 -1.78 0.43
CA ALA A 10 -7.91 -2.25 -0.01
C ALA A 10 -7.96 -3.68 -0.53
N LYS A 11 -8.73 -4.54 0.13
CA LYS A 11 -8.92 -5.92 -0.32
C LYS A 11 -9.56 -5.96 -1.71
N VAL A 12 -10.59 -5.13 -1.91
CA VAL A 12 -11.27 -5.04 -3.21
C VAL A 12 -10.29 -4.56 -4.28
N ASP A 13 -9.49 -3.55 -3.96
CA ASP A 13 -8.49 -3.03 -4.91
C ASP A 13 -7.55 -4.13 -5.39
N VAL A 14 -7.01 -4.93 -4.46
CA VAL A 14 -6.06 -5.99 -4.79
C VAL A 14 -6.72 -7.12 -5.60
N ARG A 15 -7.96 -7.46 -5.28
CA ARG A 15 -8.69 -8.51 -6.00
C ARG A 15 -8.93 -8.16 -7.47
N ARG A 16 -8.96 -6.88 -7.80
CA ARG A 16 -9.16 -6.41 -9.17
C ARG A 16 -7.90 -6.46 -10.01
N LEU A 17 -6.75 -6.67 -9.38
CA LEU A 17 -5.47 -6.70 -10.09
C LEU A 17 -5.24 -8.08 -10.71
N ASP A 18 -4.50 -8.10 -11.81
CA ASP A 18 -4.01 -9.36 -12.34
C ASP A 18 -3.01 -9.95 -11.35
N LYS A 19 -2.85 -11.26 -11.41
CA LYS A 19 -2.04 -11.97 -10.42
C LYS A 19 -0.58 -11.48 -10.36
N PRO A 20 0.14 -11.30 -11.47
CA PRO A 20 1.52 -10.80 -11.40
C PRO A 20 1.63 -9.43 -10.72
N THR A 21 0.69 -8.52 -11.01
CA THR A 21 0.68 -7.19 -10.40
C THR A 21 0.41 -7.28 -8.90
N ALA A 22 -0.59 -8.08 -8.51
CA ALA A 22 -0.91 -8.27 -7.09
C ALA A 22 0.29 -8.84 -6.34
N MET A 23 0.98 -9.82 -6.91
CA MET A 23 2.14 -10.43 -6.29
C MET A 23 3.29 -9.44 -6.14
N ARG A 24 3.49 -8.58 -7.13
CA ARG A 24 4.52 -7.53 -7.06
C ARG A 24 4.24 -6.56 -5.93
N ILE A 25 2.98 -6.15 -5.80
CA ILE A 25 2.56 -5.21 -4.74
C ILE A 25 2.75 -5.85 -3.38
N LEU A 26 2.31 -7.10 -3.22
CA LEU A 26 2.47 -7.81 -1.95
C LEU A 26 3.94 -7.98 -1.59
N ALA A 27 4.80 -8.32 -2.55
CA ALA A 27 6.23 -8.49 -2.30
C ALA A 27 6.86 -7.17 -1.83
N ALA A 28 6.50 -6.05 -2.47
CA ALA A 28 7.03 -4.73 -2.09
C ALA A 28 6.54 -4.32 -0.70
N LEU A 29 5.28 -4.61 -0.38
CA LEU A 29 4.71 -4.31 0.93
C LEU A 29 5.39 -5.14 2.03
N HIS A 30 5.62 -6.42 1.78
CA HIS A 30 6.33 -7.28 2.74
C HIS A 30 7.77 -6.83 2.95
N ARG A 31 8.45 -6.41 1.90
CA ARG A 31 9.81 -5.87 2.02
C ARG A 31 9.82 -4.63 2.89
N PHE A 32 8.85 -3.73 2.67
CA PHE A 32 8.74 -2.54 3.49
C PHE A 32 8.43 -2.89 4.95
N ALA A 33 7.53 -3.82 5.19
CA ALA A 33 7.16 -4.25 6.54
C ALA A 33 8.33 -4.87 7.28
N ASP A 34 9.22 -5.54 6.54
CA ASP A 34 10.34 -6.26 7.12
C ASP A 34 11.57 -5.37 7.35
N SER A 35 11.97 -4.58 6.36
CA SER A 35 13.22 -3.82 6.39
C SER A 35 13.03 -2.31 6.36
N GLY A 36 11.84 -1.82 6.10
CA GLY A 36 11.59 -0.39 5.91
C GLY A 36 11.96 0.12 4.53
N GLU A 37 12.41 -0.76 3.63
CA GLU A 37 12.76 -0.36 2.28
C GLU A 37 11.53 -0.10 1.42
N GLY A 38 11.53 1.01 0.71
CA GLY A 38 10.46 1.36 -0.19
C GLY A 38 10.47 2.84 -0.54
N ASP A 39 9.75 3.17 -1.60
CA ASP A 39 9.58 4.57 -2.03
C ASP A 39 8.39 5.16 -1.29
N ILE A 40 8.65 5.69 -0.10
CA ILE A 40 7.64 6.19 0.82
C ILE A 40 7.59 7.71 0.75
N LYS A 41 6.38 8.25 0.73
CA LYS A 41 6.18 9.69 0.78
C LYS A 41 5.04 10.02 1.74
N ALA A 42 5.28 10.97 2.65
CA ALA A 42 4.25 11.49 3.51
C ALA A 42 3.35 12.43 2.70
N LEU A 43 2.04 12.32 2.92
CA LEU A 43 1.08 13.20 2.26
C LEU A 43 0.83 14.41 3.15
N GLN A 44 0.95 15.59 2.55
CA GLN A 44 0.77 16.84 3.30
C GLN A 44 -0.64 16.95 3.87
N GLY A 45 -0.72 17.25 5.18
CA GLY A 45 -1.99 17.41 5.88
C GLY A 45 -2.76 16.12 6.14
N ARG A 46 -2.14 14.97 5.96
CA ARG A 46 -2.76 13.66 6.17
C ARG A 46 -1.88 12.74 6.98
N GLU A 47 -2.52 11.82 7.70
CA GLU A 47 -1.81 10.76 8.40
C GLU A 47 -1.32 9.67 7.45
N GLU A 48 -1.98 9.57 6.29
CA GLU A 48 -1.66 8.53 5.32
C GLU A 48 -0.28 8.72 4.72
N LEU A 49 0.39 7.59 4.53
CA LEU A 49 1.65 7.51 3.80
C LEU A 49 1.40 6.79 2.48
N ARG A 50 2.24 7.08 1.51
CA ARG A 50 2.15 6.48 0.19
C ARG A 50 3.38 5.63 -0.08
N LEU A 51 3.17 4.38 -0.45
CA LEU A 51 4.22 3.50 -0.96
C LEU A 51 4.02 3.38 -2.47
N ARG A 52 5.02 3.83 -3.23
CA ARG A 52 5.00 3.71 -4.67
C ARG A 52 5.59 2.36 -5.08
N ILE A 53 4.85 1.63 -5.93
CA ILE A 53 5.29 0.33 -6.44
C ILE A 53 5.07 0.34 -7.95
N GLY A 54 6.13 0.63 -8.71
CA GLY A 54 6.02 0.85 -10.14
C GLY A 54 5.06 2.01 -10.41
N ASP A 55 4.00 1.75 -11.17
CA ASP A 55 2.98 2.76 -11.46
C ASP A 55 1.86 2.77 -10.45
N TYR A 56 1.90 1.87 -9.47
CA TYR A 56 0.85 1.76 -8.46
C TYR A 56 1.16 2.57 -7.22
N ARG A 57 0.11 2.98 -6.52
CA ARG A 57 0.19 3.70 -5.26
C ARG A 57 -0.55 2.90 -4.20
N LEU A 58 0.11 2.65 -3.09
CA LEU A 58 -0.48 1.99 -1.94
C LEU A 58 -0.52 3.01 -0.81
N PHE A 59 -1.73 3.28 -0.29
CA PHE A 59 -1.92 4.21 0.81
C PHE A 59 -2.12 3.43 2.11
N PHE A 60 -1.39 3.82 3.13
CA PHE A 60 -1.44 3.12 4.40
C PHE A 60 -1.28 4.09 5.56
N VAL A 61 -1.66 3.64 6.73
CA VAL A 61 -1.39 4.34 8.00
C VAL A 61 -0.73 3.34 8.94
N CYS A 62 -0.08 3.86 9.97
CA CYS A 62 0.51 3.04 11.03
C CYS A 62 -0.23 3.34 12.33
N PRO A 63 -1.35 2.64 12.62
CA PRO A 63 -2.11 2.90 13.84
C PRO A 63 -1.36 2.50 15.10
N ALA A 64 -0.35 1.66 14.96
CA ALA A 64 0.55 1.27 16.04
C ALA A 64 1.96 1.09 15.45
N ALA A 65 2.98 1.12 16.31
CA ALA A 65 4.37 1.04 15.86
C ALA A 65 4.68 -0.25 15.08
N ASP A 66 3.95 -1.30 15.34
CA ASP A 66 4.16 -2.62 14.72
C ASP A 66 3.14 -2.97 13.65
N THR A 67 2.27 -2.03 13.24
CA THR A 67 1.15 -2.33 12.35
C THR A 67 1.10 -1.36 11.17
N ILE A 68 0.96 -1.94 9.98
CA ILE A 68 0.70 -1.20 8.75
C ILE A 68 -0.73 -1.53 8.34
N GLU A 69 -1.58 -0.51 8.23
CA GLU A 69 -2.96 -0.70 7.77
C GLU A 69 -3.10 -0.16 6.37
N VAL A 70 -3.30 -1.07 5.41
CA VAL A 70 -3.44 -0.69 3.99
C VAL A 70 -4.85 -0.19 3.74
N ARG A 71 -4.94 1.05 3.27
CA ARG A 71 -6.21 1.75 3.04
C ARG A 71 -6.71 1.62 1.61
N ARG A 72 -5.83 1.83 0.63
CA ARG A 72 -6.19 1.75 -0.78
C ARG A 72 -4.97 1.34 -1.60
N VAL A 73 -5.22 0.70 -2.72
CA VAL A 73 -4.20 0.38 -3.73
C VAL A 73 -4.79 0.67 -5.10
N PHE A 74 -4.18 1.56 -5.87
CA PHE A 74 -4.68 1.85 -7.21
C PHE A 74 -3.61 2.42 -8.13
N HIS A 75 -3.90 2.38 -9.41
CA HIS A 75 -3.11 3.03 -10.44
C HIS A 75 -3.54 4.50 -10.55
N PRO A 76 -2.62 5.45 -10.77
CA PRO A 76 -2.99 6.86 -10.89
C PRO A 76 -4.08 7.16 -11.93
N ARG A 77 -4.16 6.38 -12.99
CA ARG A 77 -5.23 6.52 -13.99
C ARG A 77 -6.63 6.38 -13.40
N GLU A 78 -6.77 5.52 -12.41
CA GLU A 78 -8.07 5.26 -11.78
C GLU A 78 -8.50 6.43 -10.91
N ALA A 79 -7.53 7.17 -10.37
CA ALA A 79 -7.80 8.29 -9.49
C ALA A 79 -8.41 9.49 -10.22
N TYR A 80 -8.27 9.54 -11.54
CA TYR A 80 -8.74 10.68 -12.35
C TYR A 80 -9.97 10.36 -13.20
N ARG A 81 -10.61 9.26 -12.93
CA ARG A 81 -11.85 8.92 -13.61
C ARG A 81 -13.06 9.59 -12.98
#